data_19cc959c3da49db3d11f35cf2312188e
#
_entry.id   19cc959c3da49db3d11f35cf2312188e
#
_cell.length_a   1.000
_cell.length_b   1.000
_cell.length_c   1.000
_cell.angle_alpha   90.00
_cell.angle_beta   90.00
_cell.angle_gamma   90.00
#
_symmetry.space_group_name_H-M   'P 1'
#
loop_
_entity.id
_entity.type
_entity.pdbx_description
1 polymer ?
#
loop_
_entity_poly.entity_id
_entity_poly.type
_entity_poly.pdbx_seq_one_letter_code
_entity_poly.pdbx_strand_id
1 'polypeptide(L)'
;MTILEKNIQALLSGVNEPLGNKLLNFIQNKTCSRFNIDENLNIFDKTHNVFMYENLEEEINFFYQSILEKTPRYPFICIYGIGNALLIKNLAKHYKHLFVFESEIELFILALSTIDLSEELCSGKIYLVDIEEERVDIQLLILFDMKDMFEYLSLYEMFVNNVYYKKFYEDIWHKADELCEKNIKVVIRNLNSSLCIGFECYSHLLQNIPSMLESIPFQRILSERKNKFENAIVVSAGPSLAKQLPLLKAYQDKAVIFCADGALSMLEKEGIIPDYVTNLDFTDLAMKFFQNKENKTSLNMLSCATHPSLVHFLDNKSVVLRDDPLYQRFNLNDFGYIDTGTHVSHFSYTLALALGFKNIIMIGQDLAFDEEGNSHSKGFDFGEKFSGEENIDKLKVTAYAGKGEVLTHITWNDYRIKLEYLFACNDQKAKFYNATEGGARINFTEELSFKECCEKLLTKEKPKFELPKSLTKNRSDKLLVKFKEKIQKDQDNAKRFLDDALALKQILENILSKDFILPLEFLEKVYQNIENFNHSLDEDEFIQDGILKAVMYERGLKISLVYKENIVDNASFITAYIKAYDEWLLYFMEKLEQRINIIIDSFKELP
;
A
#
# COMPACT_ATOMS: atom_id res chain seq x y z
N MET A 1 13.10 -29.40 -19.42
CA MET A 1 12.70 -27.99 -19.27
C MET A 1 13.88 -27.15 -19.73
N THR A 2 13.66 -26.28 -20.70
CA THR A 2 14.68 -25.33 -21.17
C THR A 2 14.96 -24.26 -20.09
N ILE A 3 16.05 -23.50 -20.24
CA ILE A 3 16.36 -22.38 -19.32
C ILE A 3 15.20 -21.38 -19.34
N LEU A 4 14.67 -21.03 -20.50
CA LEU A 4 13.55 -20.11 -20.63
C LEU A 4 12.29 -20.61 -19.88
N GLU A 5 11.95 -21.90 -20.04
CA GLU A 5 10.79 -22.48 -19.34
C GLU A 5 10.93 -22.43 -17.83
N LYS A 6 12.14 -22.69 -17.28
CA LYS A 6 12.41 -22.57 -15.83
C LYS A 6 12.23 -21.13 -15.33
N ASN A 7 12.83 -20.18 -16.04
CA ASN A 7 12.75 -18.76 -15.69
C ASN A 7 11.32 -18.23 -15.75
N ILE A 8 10.55 -18.60 -16.78
CA ILE A 8 9.13 -18.21 -16.90
C ILE A 8 8.31 -18.83 -15.76
N GLN A 9 8.55 -20.11 -15.43
CA GLN A 9 7.84 -20.74 -14.31
C GLN A 9 8.13 -20.04 -12.98
N ALA A 10 9.37 -19.58 -12.76
CA ALA A 10 9.75 -18.79 -11.59
C ALA A 10 9.02 -17.44 -11.56
N LEU A 11 8.92 -16.74 -12.70
CA LEU A 11 8.16 -15.47 -12.78
C LEU A 11 6.68 -15.66 -12.44
N LEU A 12 6.06 -16.73 -12.91
CA LEU A 12 4.63 -17.01 -12.68
C LEU A 12 4.29 -17.34 -11.21
N SER A 13 5.28 -17.64 -10.39
CA SER A 13 5.07 -18.01 -8.99
C SER A 13 5.09 -16.84 -7.98
N GLY A 14 5.28 -15.59 -8.44
CA GLY A 14 5.49 -14.45 -7.55
C GLY A 14 5.01 -13.10 -8.09
N VAL A 15 5.56 -12.01 -7.58
CA VAL A 15 5.22 -10.62 -7.92
C VAL A 15 5.42 -10.31 -9.42
N ASN A 16 6.23 -11.11 -10.11
CA ASN A 16 6.51 -10.99 -11.53
C ASN A 16 5.53 -11.76 -12.44
N GLU A 17 4.44 -12.32 -11.90
CA GLU A 17 3.44 -13.08 -12.67
C GLU A 17 2.93 -12.34 -13.93
N PRO A 18 2.61 -11.02 -13.87
CA PRO A 18 2.16 -10.28 -15.06
C PRO A 18 3.19 -10.32 -16.20
N LEU A 19 4.46 -10.11 -15.89
CA LEU A 19 5.55 -10.22 -16.86
C LEU A 19 5.67 -11.65 -17.41
N GLY A 20 5.60 -12.67 -16.55
CA GLY A 20 5.62 -14.07 -16.95
C GLY A 20 4.54 -14.39 -17.98
N ASN A 21 3.30 -13.96 -17.74
CA ASN A 21 2.17 -14.11 -18.65
C ASN A 21 2.37 -13.35 -19.98
N LYS A 22 2.91 -12.12 -19.93
CA LYS A 22 3.23 -11.31 -21.10
C LYS A 22 4.28 -11.97 -21.99
N LEU A 23 5.34 -12.54 -21.38
CA LEU A 23 6.38 -13.27 -22.10
C LEU A 23 5.83 -14.54 -22.75
N LEU A 24 5.01 -15.33 -22.05
CA LEU A 24 4.35 -16.52 -22.63
C LEU A 24 3.51 -16.16 -23.85
N ASN A 25 2.71 -15.11 -23.75
CA ASN A 25 1.87 -14.66 -24.87
C ASN A 25 2.73 -14.19 -26.05
N PHE A 26 3.83 -13.48 -25.78
CA PHE A 26 4.75 -13.06 -26.85
C PHE A 26 5.37 -14.27 -27.58
N ILE A 27 5.89 -15.24 -26.85
CA ILE A 27 6.54 -16.44 -27.43
C ILE A 27 5.56 -17.25 -28.29
N GLN A 28 4.28 -17.34 -27.90
CA GLN A 28 3.26 -18.07 -28.67
C GLN A 28 2.88 -17.38 -29.97
N ASN A 29 2.95 -16.04 -30.03
CA ASN A 29 2.39 -15.26 -31.13
C ASN A 29 3.42 -14.49 -31.96
N LYS A 30 4.65 -14.34 -31.49
CA LYS A 30 5.72 -13.56 -32.12
C LYS A 30 7.07 -14.23 -31.96
N THR A 31 8.03 -13.76 -32.74
CA THR A 31 9.46 -14.14 -32.65
C THR A 31 10.28 -12.86 -32.47
N CYS A 32 11.44 -12.97 -31.82
CA CYS A 32 12.37 -11.86 -31.73
C CYS A 32 12.82 -11.44 -33.14
N SER A 33 12.58 -10.19 -33.46
CA SER A 33 12.84 -9.65 -34.81
C SER A 33 13.96 -8.61 -34.81
N ARG A 34 14.09 -7.85 -33.74
CA ARG A 34 15.06 -6.77 -33.61
C ARG A 34 16.40 -7.26 -33.08
N PHE A 35 16.39 -8.07 -32.03
CA PHE A 35 17.60 -8.51 -31.36
C PHE A 35 17.95 -9.95 -31.67
N ASN A 36 19.24 -10.24 -31.82
CA ASN A 36 19.81 -11.59 -31.89
C ASN A 36 20.93 -11.73 -30.88
N ILE A 37 21.14 -12.91 -30.34
CA ILE A 37 22.27 -13.26 -29.50
C ILE A 37 23.22 -14.19 -30.22
N ASP A 38 24.53 -13.96 -30.13
CA ASP A 38 25.55 -14.79 -30.76
C ASP A 38 26.05 -15.91 -29.81
N GLU A 39 26.98 -16.73 -30.31
CA GLU A 39 27.59 -17.84 -29.56
C GLU A 39 28.39 -17.36 -28.32
N ASN A 40 28.86 -16.11 -28.31
CA ASN A 40 29.59 -15.48 -27.23
C ASN A 40 28.68 -14.73 -26.25
N LEU A 41 27.37 -14.90 -26.37
CA LEU A 41 26.34 -14.25 -25.56
C LEU A 41 26.29 -12.72 -25.76
N ASN A 42 26.81 -12.18 -26.86
CA ASN A 42 26.67 -10.78 -27.20
C ASN A 42 25.38 -10.56 -28.00
N ILE A 43 24.68 -9.48 -27.72
CA ILE A 43 23.41 -9.14 -28.35
C ILE A 43 23.65 -8.16 -29.49
N PHE A 44 23.12 -8.48 -30.68
CA PHE A 44 23.16 -7.60 -31.85
C PHE A 44 21.81 -6.93 -32.06
N ASP A 45 21.79 -5.59 -32.06
CA ASP A 45 20.61 -4.78 -32.40
C ASP A 45 20.61 -4.48 -33.90
N LYS A 46 19.67 -5.07 -34.62
CA LYS A 46 19.51 -4.87 -36.07
C LYS A 46 19.03 -3.46 -36.43
N THR A 47 18.30 -2.80 -35.52
CA THR A 47 17.78 -1.45 -35.76
C THR A 47 18.89 -0.42 -35.81
N HIS A 48 19.82 -0.50 -34.86
CA HIS A 48 20.98 0.39 -34.81
C HIS A 48 22.22 -0.17 -35.50
N ASN A 49 22.18 -1.44 -35.92
CA ASN A 49 23.28 -2.18 -36.56
C ASN A 49 24.55 -2.17 -35.69
N VAL A 50 24.41 -2.48 -34.41
CA VAL A 50 25.51 -2.51 -33.44
C VAL A 50 25.39 -3.72 -32.52
N PHE A 51 26.52 -4.18 -31.99
CA PHE A 51 26.54 -5.08 -30.83
C PHE A 51 26.31 -4.29 -29.55
N MET A 52 25.65 -4.91 -28.58
CA MET A 52 25.36 -4.33 -27.28
C MET A 52 26.64 -4.10 -26.45
N TYR A 53 27.62 -4.96 -26.60
CA TYR A 53 28.93 -4.88 -25.96
C TYR A 53 30.01 -4.83 -27.03
N GLU A 54 31.00 -3.91 -26.87
CA GLU A 54 32.22 -3.91 -27.71
C GLU A 54 33.16 -5.03 -27.26
N ASN A 55 33.37 -5.14 -25.94
CA ASN A 55 34.06 -6.26 -25.30
C ASN A 55 33.21 -6.73 -24.09
N LEU A 56 32.48 -7.81 -24.28
CA LEU A 56 31.49 -8.29 -23.30
C LEU A 56 32.12 -8.56 -21.94
N GLU A 57 33.26 -9.26 -21.88
CA GLU A 57 33.88 -9.63 -20.61
C GLU A 57 34.43 -8.40 -19.86
N GLU A 58 35.13 -7.52 -20.57
CA GLU A 58 35.70 -6.32 -19.98
C GLU A 58 34.60 -5.36 -19.50
N GLU A 59 33.56 -5.14 -20.28
CA GLU A 59 32.45 -4.25 -19.92
C GLU A 59 31.67 -4.79 -18.72
N ILE A 60 31.32 -6.08 -18.69
CA ILE A 60 30.64 -6.68 -17.55
C ILE A 60 31.48 -6.55 -16.28
N ASN A 61 32.77 -6.83 -16.34
CA ASN A 61 33.66 -6.70 -15.21
C ASN A 61 33.79 -5.24 -14.75
N PHE A 62 33.89 -4.31 -15.68
CA PHE A 62 33.97 -2.87 -15.37
C PHE A 62 32.73 -2.38 -14.64
N PHE A 63 31.53 -2.65 -15.18
CA PHE A 63 30.28 -2.21 -14.54
C PHE A 63 30.05 -2.93 -13.21
N TYR A 64 30.37 -4.21 -13.13
CA TYR A 64 30.30 -4.98 -11.90
C TYR A 64 31.17 -4.38 -10.78
N GLN A 65 32.47 -4.12 -11.05
CA GLN A 65 33.38 -3.52 -10.07
C GLN A 65 32.95 -2.10 -9.70
N SER A 66 32.58 -1.28 -10.70
CA SER A 66 32.14 0.10 -10.48
C SER A 66 30.92 0.19 -9.55
N ILE A 67 29.96 -0.71 -9.70
CA ILE A 67 28.77 -0.77 -8.83
C ILE A 67 29.16 -1.22 -7.42
N LEU A 68 29.96 -2.27 -7.27
CA LEU A 68 30.40 -2.76 -5.97
C LEU A 68 31.25 -1.76 -5.18
N GLU A 69 32.14 -1.04 -5.86
CA GLU A 69 32.95 0.02 -5.24
C GLU A 69 32.10 1.17 -4.70
N LYS A 70 31.00 1.50 -5.40
CA LYS A 70 30.10 2.57 -5.00
C LYS A 70 29.12 2.15 -3.90
N THR A 71 28.70 0.88 -3.91
CA THR A 71 27.60 0.38 -3.06
C THR A 71 27.95 -0.90 -2.28
N PRO A 72 29.12 -0.96 -1.60
CA PRO A 72 29.65 -2.22 -1.03
C PRO A 72 28.77 -2.82 0.09
N ARG A 73 27.90 -2.02 0.70
CA ARG A 73 27.05 -2.42 1.83
C ARG A 73 25.56 -2.17 1.62
N TYR A 74 25.15 -1.81 0.39
CA TYR A 74 23.75 -1.58 0.12
C TYR A 74 22.98 -2.92 0.13
N PRO A 75 21.80 -2.98 0.75
CA PRO A 75 21.00 -4.19 0.74
C PRO A 75 20.36 -4.45 -0.63
N PHE A 76 20.16 -3.41 -1.41
CA PHE A 76 19.56 -3.50 -2.74
C PHE A 76 20.19 -2.51 -3.73
N ILE A 77 20.00 -2.79 -5.01
CA ILE A 77 20.26 -1.84 -6.09
C ILE A 77 19.16 -1.90 -7.16
N CYS A 78 19.01 -0.80 -7.89
CA CYS A 78 18.16 -0.67 -9.07
C CYS A 78 19.04 -0.52 -10.31
N ILE A 79 18.78 -1.29 -11.36
CA ILE A 79 19.55 -1.25 -12.61
C ILE A 79 18.62 -1.23 -13.81
N TYR A 80 18.85 -0.28 -14.73
CA TYR A 80 18.17 -0.23 -16.00
C TYR A 80 18.93 -1.03 -17.07
N GLY A 81 18.21 -1.91 -17.76
CA GLY A 81 18.71 -2.82 -18.78
C GLY A 81 19.04 -4.21 -18.23
N ILE A 82 18.37 -5.24 -18.77
CA ILE A 82 18.65 -6.62 -18.42
C ILE A 82 19.92 -7.12 -19.13
N GLY A 83 20.24 -6.57 -20.31
CA GLY A 83 21.34 -7.02 -21.15
C GLY A 83 21.23 -8.50 -21.49
N ASN A 84 22.35 -9.22 -21.45
CA ASN A 84 22.38 -10.68 -21.59
C ASN A 84 22.23 -11.43 -20.25
N ALA A 85 21.86 -10.74 -19.18
CA ALA A 85 21.70 -11.21 -17.80
C ALA A 85 22.97 -11.62 -17.05
N LEU A 86 24.16 -11.63 -17.65
CA LEU A 86 25.40 -12.01 -16.94
C LEU A 86 25.76 -11.04 -15.80
N LEU A 87 25.70 -9.73 -16.05
CA LEU A 87 25.92 -8.73 -15.00
C LEU A 87 24.91 -8.90 -13.86
N ILE A 88 23.64 -9.09 -14.20
CA ILE A 88 22.54 -9.30 -13.24
C ILE A 88 22.79 -10.52 -12.35
N LYS A 89 23.16 -11.68 -12.98
CA LYS A 89 23.50 -12.91 -12.24
C LYS A 89 24.67 -12.74 -11.29
N ASN A 90 25.69 -11.95 -11.69
CA ASN A 90 26.85 -11.69 -10.84
C ASN A 90 26.50 -10.76 -9.67
N LEU A 91 25.78 -9.67 -9.93
CA LEU A 91 25.33 -8.72 -8.89
C LEU A 91 24.42 -9.39 -7.86
N ALA A 92 23.56 -10.31 -8.27
CA ALA A 92 22.69 -11.06 -7.38
C ALA A 92 23.42 -11.88 -6.30
N LYS A 93 24.73 -12.10 -6.42
CA LYS A 93 25.54 -12.74 -5.38
C LYS A 93 25.84 -11.84 -4.18
N HIS A 94 25.77 -10.52 -4.37
CA HIS A 94 26.18 -9.52 -3.37
C HIS A 94 25.01 -8.82 -2.69
N TYR A 95 23.92 -8.55 -3.44
CA TYR A 95 22.78 -7.80 -2.92
C TYR A 95 21.67 -8.73 -2.46
N LYS A 96 20.92 -8.29 -1.45
CA LYS A 96 19.72 -8.99 -0.97
C LYS A 96 18.61 -8.93 -2.02
N HIS A 97 18.44 -7.75 -2.63
CA HIS A 97 17.46 -7.51 -3.70
C HIS A 97 18.08 -6.76 -4.87
N LEU A 98 17.73 -7.17 -6.07
CA LEU A 98 18.14 -6.56 -7.33
C LEU A 98 16.90 -6.27 -8.18
N PHE A 99 16.65 -5.00 -8.44
CA PHE A 99 15.54 -4.55 -9.29
C PHE A 99 16.07 -4.24 -10.67
N VAL A 100 15.60 -4.97 -11.67
CA VAL A 100 16.04 -4.86 -13.07
C VAL A 100 14.89 -4.31 -13.89
N PHE A 101 15.09 -3.12 -14.43
CA PHE A 101 14.14 -2.41 -15.27
C PHE A 101 14.47 -2.62 -16.74
N GLU A 102 13.47 -2.91 -17.55
CA GLU A 102 13.63 -3.08 -19.00
C GLU A 102 12.35 -2.65 -19.73
N SER A 103 12.50 -2.13 -20.94
CA SER A 103 11.38 -1.74 -21.81
C SER A 103 11.16 -2.72 -22.98
N GLU A 104 12.18 -3.49 -23.32
CA GLU A 104 12.17 -4.33 -24.51
C GLU A 104 11.85 -5.79 -24.18
N ILE A 105 10.67 -6.23 -24.56
CA ILE A 105 10.22 -7.62 -24.30
C ILE A 105 11.14 -8.67 -24.94
N GLU A 106 11.72 -8.37 -26.10
CA GLU A 106 12.67 -9.27 -26.77
C GLU A 106 13.95 -9.45 -25.94
N LEU A 107 14.43 -8.42 -25.23
CA LEU A 107 15.60 -8.52 -24.37
C LEU A 107 15.32 -9.39 -23.14
N PHE A 108 14.13 -9.29 -22.53
CA PHE A 108 13.75 -10.24 -21.47
C PHE A 108 13.82 -11.69 -21.98
N ILE A 109 13.26 -11.97 -23.15
CA ILE A 109 13.25 -13.33 -23.73
C ILE A 109 14.67 -13.83 -23.98
N LEU A 110 15.52 -13.04 -24.61
CA LEU A 110 16.90 -13.43 -24.92
C LEU A 110 17.70 -13.69 -23.63
N ALA A 111 17.66 -12.78 -22.69
CA ALA A 111 18.34 -12.91 -21.41
C ALA A 111 17.87 -14.16 -20.63
N LEU A 112 16.56 -14.35 -20.50
CA LEU A 112 15.96 -15.49 -19.80
C LEU A 112 16.09 -16.82 -20.57
N SER A 113 16.37 -16.80 -21.88
CA SER A 113 16.70 -17.99 -22.64
C SER A 113 18.14 -18.45 -22.44
N THR A 114 19.00 -17.54 -22.03
CA THR A 114 20.46 -17.73 -22.01
C THR A 114 20.98 -18.04 -20.62
N ILE A 115 20.52 -17.31 -19.60
CA ILE A 115 20.98 -17.41 -18.22
C ILE A 115 19.85 -17.93 -17.31
N ASP A 116 20.15 -18.97 -16.54
CA ASP A 116 19.22 -19.50 -15.53
C ASP A 116 19.22 -18.58 -14.30
N LEU A 117 18.14 -17.81 -14.13
CA LEU A 117 17.85 -16.92 -12.99
C LEU A 117 16.73 -17.47 -12.10
N SER A 118 16.27 -18.71 -12.36
CA SER A 118 15.06 -19.25 -11.73
C SER A 118 15.13 -19.29 -10.20
N GLU A 119 16.29 -19.57 -9.63
CA GLU A 119 16.50 -19.58 -8.18
C GLU A 119 16.37 -18.18 -7.58
N GLU A 120 17.01 -17.19 -8.19
CA GLU A 120 16.99 -15.80 -7.73
C GLU A 120 15.61 -15.14 -7.92
N LEU A 121 14.89 -15.51 -8.98
CA LEU A 121 13.51 -15.07 -9.20
C LEU A 121 12.54 -15.68 -8.18
N CYS A 122 12.64 -16.99 -7.92
CA CYS A 122 11.79 -17.66 -6.93
C CYS A 122 12.06 -17.19 -5.49
N SER A 123 13.33 -16.92 -5.15
CA SER A 123 13.71 -16.46 -3.81
C SER A 123 13.41 -14.97 -3.56
N GLY A 124 12.95 -14.21 -4.56
CA GLY A 124 12.76 -12.76 -4.46
C GLY A 124 14.06 -11.98 -4.36
N LYS A 125 15.15 -12.53 -4.88
CA LYS A 125 16.44 -11.86 -4.96
C LYS A 125 16.54 -10.96 -6.19
N ILE A 126 15.91 -11.36 -7.29
CA ILE A 126 15.79 -10.56 -8.52
C ILE A 126 14.32 -10.26 -8.77
N TYR A 127 14.01 -8.99 -9.01
CA TYR A 127 12.71 -8.50 -9.47
C TYR A 127 12.87 -7.89 -10.86
N LEU A 128 12.14 -8.40 -11.84
CA LEU A 128 12.11 -7.87 -13.19
C LEU A 128 10.92 -6.92 -13.32
N VAL A 129 11.18 -5.72 -13.81
CA VAL A 129 10.18 -4.66 -13.96
C VAL A 129 10.10 -4.24 -15.42
N ASP A 130 8.98 -4.53 -16.06
CA ASP A 130 8.65 -4.02 -17.39
C ASP A 130 8.09 -2.60 -17.23
N ILE A 131 8.85 -1.59 -17.65
CA ILE A 131 8.46 -0.19 -17.48
C ILE A 131 7.33 0.27 -18.41
N GLU A 132 7.00 -0.52 -19.43
CA GLU A 132 5.88 -0.28 -20.35
C GLU A 132 4.60 -1.02 -19.90
N GLU A 133 4.61 -1.65 -18.72
CA GLU A 133 3.43 -2.30 -18.14
C GLU A 133 2.46 -1.25 -17.58
N GLU A 134 1.18 -1.35 -17.93
CA GLU A 134 0.14 -0.40 -17.47
C GLU A 134 0.06 -0.29 -15.93
N ARG A 135 0.41 -1.36 -15.22
CA ARG A 135 0.35 -1.46 -13.76
C ARG A 135 1.72 -1.32 -13.08
N VAL A 136 2.72 -0.77 -13.75
CA VAL A 136 4.08 -0.65 -13.21
C VAL A 136 4.15 0.19 -11.93
N ASP A 137 3.38 1.27 -11.81
CA ASP A 137 3.29 2.08 -10.57
C ASP A 137 2.87 1.21 -9.37
N ILE A 138 1.93 0.31 -9.58
CA ILE A 138 1.43 -0.62 -8.55
C ILE A 138 2.52 -1.61 -8.14
N GLN A 139 3.18 -2.21 -9.12
CA GLN A 139 4.29 -3.12 -8.86
C GLN A 139 5.38 -2.44 -8.04
N LEU A 140 5.76 -1.20 -8.39
CA LEU A 140 6.77 -0.43 -7.68
C LEU A 140 6.35 -0.09 -6.25
N LEU A 141 5.11 0.31 -6.01
CA LEU A 141 4.61 0.56 -4.66
C LEU A 141 4.71 -0.69 -3.78
N ILE A 142 4.32 -1.87 -4.31
CA ILE A 142 4.45 -3.14 -3.58
C ILE A 142 5.92 -3.45 -3.28
N LEU A 143 6.80 -3.33 -4.27
CA LEU A 143 8.22 -3.66 -4.14
C LEU A 143 8.93 -2.72 -3.14
N PHE A 144 8.68 -1.42 -3.20
CA PHE A 144 9.30 -0.45 -2.29
C PHE A 144 8.72 -0.47 -0.87
N ASP A 145 7.50 -0.98 -0.69
CA ASP A 145 6.87 -1.15 0.62
C ASP A 145 7.18 -2.49 1.31
N MET A 146 7.93 -3.39 0.64
CA MET A 146 8.34 -4.68 1.22
C MET A 146 9.19 -4.47 2.49
N LYS A 147 9.09 -5.43 3.42
CA LYS A 147 9.74 -5.41 4.74
C LYS A 147 11.22 -5.00 4.69
N ASP A 148 12.00 -5.58 3.80
CA ASP A 148 13.44 -5.35 3.73
C ASP A 148 13.84 -4.20 2.79
N MET A 149 12.86 -3.50 2.21
CA MET A 149 13.07 -2.42 1.25
C MET A 149 12.76 -1.05 1.82
N PHE A 150 11.57 -0.91 2.44
CA PHE A 150 11.11 0.42 2.88
C PHE A 150 12.09 1.11 3.83
N GLU A 151 12.85 0.38 4.63
CA GLU A 151 13.84 0.91 5.56
C GLU A 151 15.00 1.62 4.84
N TYR A 152 15.38 1.14 3.67
CA TYR A 152 16.59 1.57 2.96
C TYR A 152 16.31 2.40 1.70
N LEU A 153 15.10 2.90 1.50
CA LEU A 153 14.72 3.67 0.29
C LEU A 153 15.57 4.91 0.06
N SER A 154 16.19 5.46 1.10
CA SER A 154 17.15 6.57 0.97
C SER A 154 18.44 6.18 0.23
N LEU A 155 18.74 4.89 0.08
CA LEU A 155 19.87 4.37 -0.70
C LEU A 155 19.56 4.22 -2.19
N TYR A 156 18.33 4.55 -2.60
CA TYR A 156 17.93 4.43 -3.99
C TYR A 156 18.88 5.19 -4.92
N GLU A 157 19.34 4.49 -5.92
CA GLU A 157 20.07 5.02 -7.07
C GLU A 157 19.82 4.10 -8.27
N MET A 158 19.54 4.70 -9.44
CA MET A 158 19.37 3.95 -10.68
C MET A 158 20.72 3.81 -11.39
N PHE A 159 21.20 2.57 -11.51
CA PHE A 159 22.36 2.24 -12.33
C PHE A 159 21.94 1.87 -13.76
N VAL A 160 22.85 1.96 -14.71
CA VAL A 160 22.61 1.54 -16.09
C VAL A 160 23.57 0.40 -16.43
N ASN A 161 23.04 -0.67 -17.02
CA ASN A 161 23.77 -1.94 -17.24
C ASN A 161 25.07 -1.77 -18.05
N ASN A 162 25.02 -1.02 -19.15
CA ASN A 162 26.19 -0.83 -20.03
C ASN A 162 26.09 0.45 -20.88
N VAL A 163 27.11 0.69 -21.72
CA VAL A 163 27.20 1.88 -22.59
C VAL A 163 26.09 1.92 -23.65
N TYR A 164 25.62 0.74 -24.14
CA TYR A 164 24.55 0.65 -25.13
C TYR A 164 23.26 1.29 -24.60
N TYR A 165 22.84 0.96 -23.37
CA TYR A 165 21.65 1.56 -22.77
C TYR A 165 21.81 3.06 -22.53
N LYS A 166 22.98 3.52 -22.08
CA LYS A 166 23.26 4.96 -21.93
C LYS A 166 23.10 5.72 -23.25
N LYS A 167 23.46 5.09 -24.38
CA LYS A 167 23.45 5.72 -25.69
C LYS A 167 22.08 5.69 -26.37
N PHE A 168 21.36 4.59 -26.28
CA PHE A 168 20.16 4.35 -27.09
C PHE A 168 18.85 4.39 -26.30
N TYR A 169 18.92 4.41 -24.96
CA TYR A 169 17.76 4.39 -24.06
C TYR A 169 17.79 5.50 -22.99
N GLU A 170 18.52 6.59 -23.25
CA GLU A 170 18.71 7.68 -22.28
C GLU A 170 17.38 8.23 -21.76
N ASP A 171 16.47 8.62 -22.64
CA ASP A 171 15.15 9.14 -22.26
C ASP A 171 14.30 8.11 -21.51
N ILE A 172 14.48 6.82 -21.83
CA ILE A 172 13.66 5.75 -21.26
C ILE A 172 14.15 5.40 -19.85
N TRP A 173 15.44 5.30 -19.63
CA TRP A 173 15.94 5.03 -18.28
C TRP A 173 15.72 6.23 -17.34
N HIS A 174 15.77 7.48 -17.83
CA HIS A 174 15.35 8.64 -17.05
C HIS A 174 13.87 8.58 -16.66
N LYS A 175 12.99 8.19 -17.57
CA LYS A 175 11.58 7.95 -17.26
C LYS A 175 11.40 6.88 -16.19
N ALA A 176 12.18 5.80 -16.25
CA ALA A 176 12.15 4.75 -15.22
C ALA A 176 12.63 5.27 -13.86
N ASP A 177 13.67 6.11 -13.85
CA ASP A 177 14.20 6.76 -12.65
C ASP A 177 13.17 7.69 -11.99
N GLU A 178 12.57 8.59 -12.78
CA GLU A 178 11.47 9.46 -12.32
C GLU A 178 10.28 8.68 -11.76
N LEU A 179 9.93 7.56 -12.39
CA LEU A 179 8.87 6.68 -11.95
C LEU A 179 9.18 6.05 -10.59
N CYS A 180 10.42 5.58 -10.39
CA CYS A 180 10.88 5.05 -9.11
C CYS A 180 10.88 6.13 -8.02
N GLU A 181 11.46 7.31 -8.28
CA GLU A 181 11.46 8.42 -7.33
C GLU A 181 10.05 8.84 -6.91
N LYS A 182 9.12 8.92 -7.87
CA LYS A 182 7.71 9.22 -7.60
C LYS A 182 7.11 8.22 -6.61
N ASN A 183 7.28 6.92 -6.86
CA ASN A 183 6.72 5.86 -6.02
C ASN A 183 7.40 5.78 -4.65
N ILE A 184 8.72 5.96 -4.57
CA ILE A 184 9.46 6.06 -3.31
C ILE A 184 8.93 7.22 -2.46
N LYS A 185 8.71 8.41 -3.05
CA LYS A 185 8.14 9.56 -2.34
C LYS A 185 6.74 9.24 -1.77
N VAL A 186 5.93 8.47 -2.48
CA VAL A 186 4.62 8.00 -1.97
C VAL A 186 4.79 7.09 -0.77
N VAL A 187 5.68 6.09 -0.84
CA VAL A 187 5.93 5.16 0.29
C VAL A 187 6.43 5.92 1.52
N ILE A 188 7.45 6.78 1.36
CA ILE A 188 8.02 7.57 2.48
C ILE A 188 6.97 8.50 3.10
N ARG A 189 6.15 9.16 2.30
CA ARG A 189 5.06 10.02 2.82
C ARG A 189 4.05 9.21 3.63
N ASN A 190 3.67 8.02 3.17
CA ASN A 190 2.78 7.13 3.91
C ASN A 190 3.39 6.70 5.25
N LEU A 191 4.69 6.39 5.29
CA LEU A 191 5.41 6.05 6.52
C LEU A 191 5.44 7.21 7.51
N ASN A 192 5.81 8.41 7.08
CA ASN A 192 5.95 9.60 7.95
C ASN A 192 4.62 10.06 8.53
N SER A 193 3.52 9.94 7.79
CA SER A 193 2.18 10.28 8.29
C SER A 193 1.60 9.18 9.21
N SER A 194 2.16 7.99 9.23
CA SER A 194 1.52 6.81 9.82
C SER A 194 1.68 6.67 11.33
N LEU A 195 2.75 7.18 11.95
CA LEU A 195 3.05 6.84 13.35
C LEU A 195 2.06 7.44 14.35
N CYS A 196 1.82 8.77 14.29
CA CYS A 196 0.86 9.42 15.19
C CYS A 196 -0.57 8.91 14.94
N ILE A 197 -0.96 8.85 13.66
CA ILE A 197 -2.26 8.30 13.25
C ILE A 197 -2.37 6.83 13.64
N GLY A 198 -1.30 6.04 13.48
CA GLY A 198 -1.26 4.64 13.88
C GLY A 198 -1.49 4.43 15.36
N PHE A 199 -0.88 5.22 16.21
CA PHE A 199 -1.11 5.18 17.67
C PHE A 199 -2.52 5.59 18.03
N GLU A 200 -3.08 6.62 17.40
CA GLU A 200 -4.45 7.06 17.63
C GLU A 200 -5.45 5.99 17.17
N CYS A 201 -5.28 5.44 15.97
CA CYS A 201 -6.10 4.34 15.47
C CYS A 201 -6.00 3.07 16.34
N TYR A 202 -4.82 2.78 16.89
CA TYR A 202 -4.64 1.69 17.83
C TYR A 202 -5.35 1.92 19.15
N SER A 203 -5.28 3.13 19.70
CA SER A 203 -6.04 3.54 20.87
C SER A 203 -7.55 3.39 20.64
N HIS A 204 -8.05 3.88 19.50
CA HIS A 204 -9.46 3.74 19.13
C HIS A 204 -9.89 2.27 18.96
N LEU A 205 -9.06 1.43 18.33
CA LEU A 205 -9.33 0.00 18.28
C LEU A 205 -9.59 -0.57 19.68
N LEU A 206 -8.67 -0.30 20.64
CA LEU A 206 -8.78 -0.84 21.99
C LEU A 206 -10.06 -0.35 22.68
N GLN A 207 -10.39 0.94 22.55
CA GLN A 207 -11.60 1.54 23.12
C GLN A 207 -12.89 1.03 22.45
N ASN A 208 -12.84 0.71 21.16
CA ASN A 208 -14.00 0.28 20.39
C ASN A 208 -14.33 -1.22 20.57
N ILE A 209 -13.45 -2.04 21.13
CA ILE A 209 -13.67 -3.48 21.27
C ILE A 209 -14.99 -3.82 21.96
N PRO A 210 -15.38 -3.23 23.09
CA PRO A 210 -16.66 -3.56 23.72
C PRO A 210 -17.86 -3.32 22.79
N SER A 211 -17.94 -2.13 22.19
CA SER A 211 -19.00 -1.78 21.22
C SER A 211 -18.96 -2.66 19.97
N MET A 212 -17.78 -3.04 19.48
CA MET A 212 -17.63 -3.94 18.36
C MET A 212 -18.23 -5.32 18.69
N LEU A 213 -17.92 -5.89 19.85
CA LEU A 213 -18.42 -7.20 20.26
C LEU A 213 -19.94 -7.22 20.49
N GLU A 214 -20.57 -6.08 20.71
CA GLU A 214 -22.01 -5.91 20.80
C GLU A 214 -22.67 -5.60 19.45
N SER A 215 -21.88 -5.20 18.44
CA SER A 215 -22.35 -4.85 17.10
C SER A 215 -22.71 -6.06 16.25
N ILE A 216 -23.22 -5.81 15.03
CA ILE A 216 -23.52 -6.84 14.06
C ILE A 216 -22.20 -7.40 13.49
N PRO A 217 -21.95 -8.72 13.58
CA PRO A 217 -20.72 -9.29 13.03
C PRO A 217 -20.66 -9.16 11.50
N PHE A 218 -19.52 -8.72 10.98
CA PHE A 218 -19.32 -8.58 9.53
C PHE A 218 -19.51 -9.89 8.77
N GLN A 219 -19.02 -11.00 9.31
CA GLN A 219 -19.20 -12.33 8.69
C GLN A 219 -20.67 -12.74 8.59
N ARG A 220 -21.52 -12.27 9.50
CA ARG A 220 -22.97 -12.51 9.40
C ARG A 220 -23.58 -11.70 8.27
N ILE A 221 -23.18 -10.43 8.10
CA ILE A 221 -23.60 -9.61 6.96
C ILE A 221 -23.22 -10.30 5.65
N LEU A 222 -21.98 -10.79 5.54
CA LEU A 222 -21.53 -11.54 4.36
C LEU A 222 -22.37 -12.79 4.13
N SER A 223 -22.61 -13.62 5.16
CA SER A 223 -23.37 -14.86 5.02
C SER A 223 -24.83 -14.65 4.59
N GLU A 224 -25.46 -13.56 5.01
CA GLU A 224 -26.85 -13.25 4.71
C GLU A 224 -27.05 -12.49 3.40
N ARG A 225 -26.05 -11.65 2.98
CA ARG A 225 -26.22 -10.69 1.88
C ARG A 225 -25.31 -10.88 0.67
N LYS A 226 -24.22 -11.67 0.79
CA LYS A 226 -23.28 -11.86 -0.32
C LYS A 226 -23.94 -12.51 -1.53
N ASN A 227 -23.70 -11.95 -2.71
CA ASN A 227 -24.25 -12.40 -4.01
C ASN A 227 -25.80 -12.38 -4.09
N LYS A 228 -26.48 -11.61 -3.25
CA LYS A 228 -27.95 -11.52 -3.29
C LYS A 228 -28.47 -10.50 -4.29
N PHE A 229 -27.62 -9.57 -4.75
CA PHE A 229 -27.97 -8.58 -5.74
C PHE A 229 -26.73 -8.18 -6.56
N GLU A 230 -26.93 -7.68 -7.78
CA GLU A 230 -25.82 -7.45 -8.72
C GLU A 230 -25.39 -5.98 -8.80
N ASN A 231 -26.30 -5.03 -8.49
CA ASN A 231 -26.08 -3.61 -8.74
C ASN A 231 -25.90 -2.82 -7.45
N ALA A 232 -24.77 -2.11 -7.34
CA ALA A 232 -24.47 -1.19 -6.26
C ALA A 232 -24.24 0.22 -6.80
N ILE A 233 -24.63 1.23 -6.03
CA ILE A 233 -24.25 2.63 -6.25
C ILE A 233 -23.44 3.08 -5.05
N VAL A 234 -22.23 3.59 -5.29
CA VAL A 234 -21.39 4.24 -4.28
C VAL A 234 -21.53 5.74 -4.45
N VAL A 235 -21.99 6.40 -3.39
CA VAL A 235 -22.27 7.83 -3.35
C VAL A 235 -21.20 8.55 -2.53
N SER A 236 -20.48 9.45 -3.16
CA SER A 236 -19.49 10.34 -2.55
C SER A 236 -19.93 11.80 -2.60
N ALA A 237 -19.29 12.68 -1.84
CA ALA A 237 -19.73 14.04 -1.61
C ALA A 237 -19.14 15.09 -2.58
N GLY A 238 -18.57 14.67 -3.72
CA GLY A 238 -17.92 15.57 -4.67
C GLY A 238 -18.88 16.55 -5.35
N PRO A 239 -18.38 17.62 -5.97
CA PRO A 239 -19.19 18.72 -6.53
C PRO A 239 -20.27 18.27 -7.51
N SER A 240 -20.06 17.18 -8.24
CA SER A 240 -21.01 16.66 -9.24
C SER A 240 -22.27 16.04 -8.64
N LEU A 241 -22.27 15.64 -7.35
CA LEU A 241 -23.36 14.84 -6.76
C LEU A 241 -24.75 15.51 -6.88
N ALA A 242 -24.85 16.82 -6.62
CA ALA A 242 -26.14 17.51 -6.55
C ALA A 242 -27.01 17.32 -7.81
N LYS A 243 -26.42 17.29 -9.01
CA LYS A 243 -27.13 17.08 -10.28
C LYS A 243 -27.64 15.65 -10.47
N GLN A 244 -27.11 14.68 -9.73
CA GLN A 244 -27.44 13.26 -9.86
C GLN A 244 -28.52 12.81 -8.86
N LEU A 245 -28.73 13.57 -7.76
CA LEU A 245 -29.67 13.22 -6.69
C LEU A 245 -31.12 12.99 -7.16
N PRO A 246 -31.70 13.81 -8.06
CA PRO A 246 -33.07 13.57 -8.54
C PRO A 246 -33.22 12.21 -9.23
N LEU A 247 -32.23 11.82 -10.03
CA LEU A 247 -32.23 10.54 -10.73
C LEU A 247 -31.97 9.38 -9.75
N LEU A 248 -31.05 9.56 -8.79
CA LEU A 248 -30.81 8.58 -7.72
C LEU A 248 -32.10 8.31 -6.93
N LYS A 249 -32.87 9.36 -6.61
CA LYS A 249 -34.17 9.23 -5.94
C LYS A 249 -35.15 8.35 -6.72
N ALA A 250 -35.20 8.54 -8.04
CA ALA A 250 -36.10 7.77 -8.92
C ALA A 250 -35.69 6.28 -9.02
N TYR A 251 -34.43 5.95 -8.78
CA TYR A 251 -33.88 4.59 -8.91
C TYR A 251 -33.43 3.97 -7.60
N GLN A 252 -33.69 4.58 -6.43
CA GLN A 252 -33.17 4.13 -5.14
C GLN A 252 -33.61 2.70 -4.76
N ASP A 253 -34.73 2.22 -5.28
CA ASP A 253 -35.24 0.86 -5.03
C ASP A 253 -34.68 -0.18 -6.02
N LYS A 254 -33.80 0.23 -6.95
CA LYS A 254 -33.24 -0.63 -7.99
C LYS A 254 -31.72 -0.85 -7.86
N ALA A 255 -31.09 -0.28 -6.85
CA ALA A 255 -29.69 -0.51 -6.50
C ALA A 255 -29.50 -0.52 -5.00
N VAL A 256 -28.49 -1.25 -4.53
CA VAL A 256 -28.04 -1.12 -3.14
C VAL A 256 -27.11 0.10 -3.04
N ILE A 257 -27.48 1.02 -2.16
CA ILE A 257 -26.81 2.34 -2.04
C ILE A 257 -25.81 2.27 -0.86
N PHE A 258 -24.54 2.48 -1.18
CA PHE A 258 -23.46 2.71 -0.24
C PHE A 258 -23.16 4.20 -0.19
N CYS A 259 -23.32 4.82 0.96
CA CYS A 259 -23.12 6.23 1.16
C CYS A 259 -21.86 6.49 1.98
N ALA A 260 -20.90 7.22 1.44
CA ALA A 260 -19.85 7.81 2.27
C ALA A 260 -20.49 8.84 3.22
N ASP A 261 -20.08 8.88 4.47
CA ASP A 261 -20.65 9.71 5.53
C ASP A 261 -20.86 11.18 5.14
N GLY A 262 -19.86 11.78 4.46
CA GLY A 262 -19.98 13.16 3.96
C GLY A 262 -21.12 13.41 2.97
N ALA A 263 -21.66 12.37 2.31
CA ALA A 263 -22.78 12.48 1.41
C ALA A 263 -24.15 12.32 2.11
N LEU A 264 -24.18 11.84 3.35
CA LEU A 264 -25.39 11.45 4.06
C LEU A 264 -26.43 12.58 4.15
N SER A 265 -26.00 13.79 4.55
CA SER A 265 -26.89 14.97 4.65
C SER A 265 -27.60 15.32 3.36
N MET A 266 -26.91 15.14 2.24
CA MET A 266 -27.46 15.45 0.92
C MET A 266 -28.51 14.42 0.50
N LEU A 267 -28.27 13.14 0.79
CA LEU A 267 -29.25 12.08 0.53
C LEU A 267 -30.50 12.24 1.38
N GLU A 268 -30.35 12.53 2.68
CA GLU A 268 -31.48 12.74 3.60
C GLU A 268 -32.36 13.93 3.21
N LYS A 269 -31.76 15.05 2.78
CA LYS A 269 -32.51 16.22 2.29
C LYS A 269 -33.39 15.88 1.08
N GLU A 270 -32.95 14.98 0.24
CA GLU A 270 -33.73 14.48 -0.91
C GLU A 270 -34.65 13.29 -0.52
N GLY A 271 -34.63 12.86 0.73
CA GLY A 271 -35.40 11.71 1.22
C GLY A 271 -34.92 10.39 0.60
N ILE A 272 -33.64 10.28 0.29
CA ILE A 272 -32.99 9.04 -0.17
C ILE A 272 -32.41 8.33 1.04
N ILE A 273 -32.75 7.07 1.21
CA ILE A 273 -32.28 6.24 2.34
C ILE A 273 -31.21 5.27 1.82
N PRO A 274 -29.92 5.45 2.18
CA PRO A 274 -28.90 4.50 1.82
C PRO A 274 -29.06 3.18 2.57
N ASP A 275 -28.66 2.06 1.95
CA ASP A 275 -28.65 0.75 2.60
C ASP A 275 -27.47 0.61 3.58
N TYR A 276 -26.34 1.20 3.22
CA TYR A 276 -25.13 1.25 4.03
C TYR A 276 -24.58 2.69 4.11
N VAL A 277 -24.14 3.07 5.30
CA VAL A 277 -23.34 4.29 5.51
C VAL A 277 -21.96 3.86 6.01
N THR A 278 -20.91 4.29 5.33
CA THR A 278 -19.53 3.93 5.68
C THR A 278 -18.83 5.09 6.38
N ASN A 279 -18.03 4.79 7.40
CA ASN A 279 -17.12 5.72 8.06
C ASN A 279 -15.84 5.00 8.49
N LEU A 280 -14.71 5.68 8.35
CA LEU A 280 -13.41 5.24 8.84
C LEU A 280 -12.61 6.37 9.51
N ASP A 281 -13.25 7.54 9.70
CA ASP A 281 -12.57 8.71 10.21
C ASP A 281 -12.25 8.52 11.71
N PHE A 282 -10.99 8.71 12.04
CA PHE A 282 -10.47 8.61 13.40
C PHE A 282 -10.61 9.94 14.18
N THR A 283 -11.07 11.03 13.53
CA THR A 283 -11.33 12.30 14.19
C THR A 283 -12.78 12.41 14.67
N ASP A 284 -13.02 13.25 15.68
CA ASP A 284 -14.37 13.53 16.19
C ASP A 284 -15.22 14.35 15.20
N LEU A 285 -14.59 14.95 14.19
CA LEU A 285 -15.27 15.70 13.12
C LEU A 285 -16.36 14.90 12.44
N ALA A 286 -16.17 13.58 12.31
CA ALA A 286 -17.16 12.69 11.72
C ALA A 286 -18.51 12.71 12.42
N MET A 287 -18.57 13.06 13.71
CA MET A 287 -19.83 13.22 14.47
C MET A 287 -20.79 14.21 13.81
N LYS A 288 -20.26 15.27 13.16
CA LYS A 288 -21.09 16.29 12.51
C LYS A 288 -21.96 15.72 11.38
N PHE A 289 -21.49 14.70 10.69
CA PHE A 289 -22.25 14.04 9.62
C PHE A 289 -23.45 13.25 10.14
N PHE A 290 -23.47 12.89 11.43
CA PHE A 290 -24.51 12.03 12.04
C PHE A 290 -25.36 12.76 13.07
N GLN A 291 -24.92 13.90 13.60
CA GLN A 291 -25.70 14.70 14.57
C GLN A 291 -27.00 15.19 13.93
N ASN A 292 -28.10 15.03 14.67
CA ASN A 292 -29.45 15.43 14.25
C ASN A 292 -29.99 14.69 13.01
N LYS A 293 -29.50 13.52 12.70
CA LYS A 293 -29.95 12.67 11.59
C LYS A 293 -30.91 11.61 12.08
N GLU A 294 -31.98 11.38 11.33
CA GLU A 294 -32.98 10.34 11.63
C GLU A 294 -32.67 9.00 10.96
N ASN A 295 -31.41 8.71 10.67
CA ASN A 295 -31.04 7.50 9.94
C ASN A 295 -31.20 6.24 10.78
N LYS A 296 -32.46 5.77 10.94
CA LYS A 296 -32.79 4.59 11.76
C LYS A 296 -32.79 3.25 10.99
N THR A 297 -32.65 3.29 9.66
CA THR A 297 -32.83 2.09 8.82
C THR A 297 -31.57 1.62 8.12
N SER A 298 -30.60 2.48 7.88
CA SER A 298 -29.32 2.12 7.27
C SER A 298 -28.43 1.33 8.21
N LEU A 299 -27.61 0.47 7.66
CA LEU A 299 -26.57 -0.22 8.41
C LEU A 299 -25.27 0.62 8.37
N ASN A 300 -24.84 1.07 9.53
CA ASN A 300 -23.60 1.82 9.68
C ASN A 300 -22.39 0.86 9.69
N MET A 301 -21.52 0.97 8.69
CA MET A 301 -20.29 0.19 8.55
C MET A 301 -19.12 1.03 8.99
N LEU A 302 -18.53 0.71 10.12
CA LEU A 302 -17.50 1.50 10.78
C LEU A 302 -16.18 0.73 10.80
N SER A 303 -15.08 1.41 10.50
CA SER A 303 -13.75 0.84 10.78
C SER A 303 -13.54 0.72 12.30
N CYS A 304 -12.80 -0.26 12.73
CA CYS A 304 -12.41 -0.40 14.13
C CYS A 304 -11.57 0.79 14.66
N ALA A 305 -10.98 1.58 13.75
CA ALA A 305 -10.25 2.80 14.06
C ALA A 305 -11.13 4.08 14.05
N THR A 306 -12.40 3.99 13.70
CA THR A 306 -13.34 5.11 13.78
C THR A 306 -13.36 5.69 15.19
N HIS A 307 -13.48 7.03 15.31
CA HIS A 307 -13.46 7.71 16.60
C HIS A 307 -14.50 7.11 17.58
N PRO A 308 -14.11 6.78 18.82
CA PRO A 308 -14.98 6.06 19.78
C PRO A 308 -16.32 6.73 20.06
N SER A 309 -16.36 8.06 20.09
CA SER A 309 -17.62 8.81 20.31
C SER A 309 -18.67 8.49 19.25
N LEU A 310 -18.26 8.37 17.96
CA LEU A 310 -19.15 8.02 16.87
C LEU A 310 -19.57 6.55 16.96
N VAL A 311 -18.64 5.64 17.27
CA VAL A 311 -18.94 4.23 17.45
C VAL A 311 -19.97 4.01 18.56
N HIS A 312 -19.86 4.74 19.68
CA HIS A 312 -20.83 4.65 20.78
C HIS A 312 -22.16 5.30 20.44
N PHE A 313 -22.16 6.38 19.68
CA PHE A 313 -23.36 7.15 19.33
C PHE A 313 -24.30 6.38 18.37
N LEU A 314 -23.76 5.63 17.42
CA LEU A 314 -24.55 5.01 16.36
C LEU A 314 -25.18 3.70 16.79
N ASP A 315 -26.46 3.53 16.43
CA ASP A 315 -27.16 2.26 16.40
C ASP A 315 -26.98 1.51 15.07
N ASN A 316 -27.54 0.31 14.93
CA ASN A 316 -27.51 -0.48 13.69
C ASN A 316 -26.13 -0.47 13.03
N LYS A 317 -25.10 -0.83 13.79
CA LYS A 317 -23.71 -0.77 13.35
C LYS A 317 -23.05 -2.13 13.21
N SER A 318 -22.08 -2.19 12.33
CA SER A 318 -21.03 -3.21 12.27
C SER A 318 -19.69 -2.52 12.35
N VAL A 319 -18.91 -2.82 13.38
CA VAL A 319 -17.53 -2.33 13.51
C VAL A 319 -16.63 -3.43 12.97
N VAL A 320 -15.87 -3.12 11.89
CA VAL A 320 -15.11 -4.13 11.15
C VAL A 320 -13.61 -3.96 11.35
N LEU A 321 -12.92 -5.09 11.45
CA LEU A 321 -11.46 -5.14 11.49
C LEU A 321 -10.88 -5.03 10.08
N ARG A 322 -9.78 -4.30 9.97
CA ARG A 322 -9.04 -4.14 8.73
C ARG A 322 -8.29 -5.43 8.38
N ASP A 323 -8.03 -5.60 7.09
CA ASP A 323 -7.25 -6.72 6.56
C ASP A 323 -5.74 -6.36 6.56
N ASP A 324 -5.19 -6.30 7.77
CA ASP A 324 -3.75 -6.14 7.98
C ASP A 324 -3.27 -6.90 9.24
N PRO A 325 -1.95 -7.13 9.39
CA PRO A 325 -1.39 -7.96 10.47
C PRO A 325 -1.79 -7.51 11.87
N LEU A 326 -1.89 -6.20 12.13
CA LEU A 326 -2.28 -5.66 13.43
C LEU A 326 -3.61 -6.24 13.92
N TYR A 327 -4.60 -6.30 13.02
CA TYR A 327 -5.96 -6.70 13.40
C TYR A 327 -6.14 -8.21 13.32
N GLN A 328 -5.51 -8.88 12.35
CA GLN A 328 -5.59 -10.33 12.16
C GLN A 328 -5.07 -11.11 13.38
N ARG A 329 -4.03 -10.63 14.04
CA ARG A 329 -3.43 -11.29 15.20
C ARG A 329 -4.35 -11.42 16.43
N PHE A 330 -5.46 -10.65 16.48
CA PHE A 330 -6.45 -10.75 17.54
C PHE A 330 -7.45 -11.91 17.36
N ASN A 331 -7.50 -12.53 16.16
CA ASN A 331 -8.37 -13.65 15.83
C ASN A 331 -9.88 -13.38 16.09
N LEU A 332 -10.32 -12.12 15.93
CA LEU A 332 -11.72 -11.71 16.05
C LEU A 332 -12.46 -11.89 14.70
N ASN A 333 -12.38 -13.07 14.12
CA ASN A 333 -12.81 -13.40 12.76
C ASN A 333 -14.28 -13.08 12.47
N ASP A 334 -15.17 -13.10 13.46
CA ASP A 334 -16.57 -12.68 13.28
C ASP A 334 -16.70 -11.25 12.74
N PHE A 335 -15.75 -10.37 13.07
CA PHE A 335 -15.72 -8.95 12.72
C PHE A 335 -14.69 -8.58 11.63
N GLY A 336 -13.92 -9.52 11.15
CA GLY A 336 -12.86 -9.31 10.16
C GLY A 336 -13.17 -9.98 8.83
N TYR A 337 -12.37 -9.78 7.80
CA TYR A 337 -11.37 -8.69 7.67
C TYR A 337 -11.64 -8.04 6.32
N ILE A 338 -11.49 -6.73 6.24
CA ILE A 338 -11.73 -5.99 5.01
C ILE A 338 -10.71 -4.85 4.88
N ASP A 339 -10.20 -4.64 3.68
CA ASP A 339 -9.44 -3.43 3.39
C ASP A 339 -10.37 -2.21 3.40
N THR A 340 -10.27 -1.37 4.42
CA THR A 340 -11.05 -0.14 4.49
C THR A 340 -10.44 0.99 3.67
N GLY A 341 -9.24 0.80 3.14
CA GLY A 341 -8.51 1.82 2.40
C GLY A 341 -8.12 3.03 3.25
N THR A 342 -7.94 4.16 2.58
CA THR A 342 -7.47 5.42 3.19
C THR A 342 -8.51 6.55 3.16
N HIS A 343 -9.66 6.34 2.55
CA HIS A 343 -10.78 7.29 2.53
C HIS A 343 -12.12 6.56 2.52
N VAL A 344 -13.16 7.23 2.96
CA VAL A 344 -14.46 6.61 3.24
C VAL A 344 -15.09 5.91 2.04
N SER A 345 -15.03 6.52 0.85
CA SER A 345 -15.59 5.86 -0.34
C SER A 345 -14.79 4.63 -0.78
N HIS A 346 -13.47 4.56 -0.51
CA HIS A 346 -12.71 3.33 -0.74
C HIS A 346 -13.31 2.16 0.05
N PHE A 347 -13.63 2.38 1.33
CA PHE A 347 -14.31 1.40 2.16
C PHE A 347 -15.66 0.97 1.58
N SER A 348 -16.43 1.91 1.00
CA SER A 348 -17.70 1.57 0.30
C SER A 348 -17.47 0.63 -0.88
N TYR A 349 -16.43 0.85 -1.69
CA TYR A 349 -16.11 -0.03 -2.83
C TYR A 349 -15.66 -1.42 -2.39
N THR A 350 -14.77 -1.51 -1.39
CA THR A 350 -14.31 -2.80 -0.87
C THR A 350 -15.45 -3.58 -0.23
N LEU A 351 -16.36 -2.91 0.45
CA LEU A 351 -17.57 -3.52 1.01
C LEU A 351 -18.50 -4.06 -0.09
N ALA A 352 -18.72 -3.28 -1.16
CA ALA A 352 -19.51 -3.72 -2.31
C ALA A 352 -18.88 -4.95 -2.98
N LEU A 353 -17.56 -4.97 -3.16
CA LEU A 353 -16.82 -6.12 -3.67
C LEU A 353 -16.93 -7.35 -2.76
N ALA A 354 -16.78 -7.18 -1.45
CA ALA A 354 -16.89 -8.27 -0.46
C ALA A 354 -18.29 -8.88 -0.46
N LEU A 355 -19.34 -8.05 -0.67
CA LEU A 355 -20.72 -8.49 -0.81
C LEU A 355 -21.05 -9.10 -2.18
N GLY A 356 -20.11 -9.06 -3.14
CA GLY A 356 -20.20 -9.76 -4.42
C GLY A 356 -21.02 -9.05 -5.49
N PHE A 357 -21.16 -7.71 -5.42
CA PHE A 357 -21.78 -6.92 -6.47
C PHE A 357 -20.99 -7.02 -7.76
N LYS A 358 -21.71 -7.13 -8.89
CA LYS A 358 -21.12 -7.30 -10.22
C LYS A 358 -21.00 -5.98 -10.99
N ASN A 359 -21.90 -5.05 -10.72
CA ASN A 359 -21.92 -3.71 -11.31
C ASN A 359 -21.85 -2.70 -10.16
N ILE A 360 -20.77 -1.94 -10.10
CA ILE A 360 -20.54 -0.92 -9.07
C ILE A 360 -20.48 0.43 -9.77
N ILE A 361 -21.49 1.26 -9.55
CA ILE A 361 -21.66 2.57 -10.17
C ILE A 361 -21.22 3.63 -9.17
N MET A 362 -20.34 4.54 -9.57
CA MET A 362 -19.88 5.66 -8.75
C MET A 362 -20.54 6.96 -9.19
N ILE A 363 -21.00 7.74 -8.21
CA ILE A 363 -21.51 9.11 -8.38
C ILE A 363 -20.93 10.03 -7.32
N GLY A 364 -20.71 11.29 -7.67
CA GLY A 364 -20.08 12.26 -6.77
C GLY A 364 -18.63 11.96 -6.39
N GLN A 365 -17.93 11.11 -7.15
CA GLN A 365 -16.52 10.71 -6.90
C GLN A 365 -15.56 11.59 -7.72
N ASP A 366 -15.66 12.90 -7.57
CA ASP A 366 -14.94 13.88 -8.39
C ASP A 366 -13.42 13.84 -8.19
N LEU A 367 -12.95 13.75 -6.94
CA LEU A 367 -11.52 13.82 -6.56
C LEU A 367 -10.81 15.02 -7.22
N ALA A 368 -11.53 16.11 -7.43
CA ALA A 368 -11.07 17.34 -8.05
C ALA A 368 -11.98 18.51 -7.64
N PHE A 369 -11.47 19.71 -7.80
CA PHE A 369 -12.27 20.93 -7.67
C PHE A 369 -13.12 21.15 -8.93
N ASP A 370 -14.30 21.75 -8.76
CA ASP A 370 -15.07 22.23 -9.88
C ASP A 370 -14.51 23.57 -10.43
N GLU A 371 -15.15 24.12 -11.46
CA GLU A 371 -14.77 25.39 -12.09
C GLU A 371 -14.86 26.59 -11.14
N GLU A 372 -15.73 26.51 -10.10
CA GLU A 372 -15.91 27.54 -9.07
C GLU A 372 -14.96 27.36 -7.87
N GLY A 373 -14.14 26.32 -7.90
CA GLY A 373 -13.20 25.97 -6.84
C GLY A 373 -13.85 25.28 -5.64
N ASN A 374 -15.03 24.69 -5.83
CA ASN A 374 -15.67 23.89 -4.79
C ASN A 374 -15.03 22.51 -4.72
N SER A 375 -14.85 22.03 -3.50
CA SER A 375 -14.30 20.71 -3.18
C SER A 375 -15.39 19.66 -2.98
N HIS A 376 -16.60 20.11 -2.58
CA HIS A 376 -17.75 19.28 -2.24
C HIS A 376 -19.03 19.81 -2.87
N SER A 377 -20.03 18.97 -2.92
CA SER A 377 -21.35 19.29 -3.45
C SER A 377 -22.11 20.25 -2.53
N LYS A 378 -23.04 20.98 -3.13
CA LYS A 378 -23.96 21.86 -2.40
C LYS A 378 -24.69 21.10 -1.29
N GLY A 379 -24.61 21.63 -0.08
CA GLY A 379 -25.23 21.05 1.11
C GLY A 379 -24.35 20.12 1.92
N PHE A 380 -23.06 20.07 1.63
CA PHE A 380 -22.07 19.40 2.49
C PHE A 380 -21.97 20.07 3.85
N ASP A 381 -21.88 19.30 4.92
CA ASP A 381 -22.02 19.78 6.31
C ASP A 381 -20.93 20.79 6.74
N PHE A 382 -19.74 20.75 6.13
CA PHE A 382 -18.64 21.68 6.37
C PHE A 382 -18.55 22.81 5.33
N GLY A 383 -19.46 22.84 4.35
CA GLY A 383 -19.45 23.82 3.27
C GLY A 383 -18.73 23.37 2.01
N GLU A 384 -19.13 23.91 0.88
CA GLU A 384 -18.72 23.46 -0.46
C GLU A 384 -17.21 23.62 -0.73
N LYS A 385 -16.54 24.55 -0.04
CA LYS A 385 -15.10 24.84 -0.21
C LYS A 385 -14.21 24.21 0.85
N PHE A 386 -14.75 23.30 1.67
CA PHE A 386 -13.99 22.63 2.71
C PHE A 386 -12.94 21.71 2.08
N SER A 387 -11.66 21.94 2.35
CA SER A 387 -10.54 21.14 1.83
C SER A 387 -9.84 20.27 2.88
N GLY A 388 -10.21 20.44 4.16
CA GLY A 388 -9.57 19.72 5.27
C GLY A 388 -8.19 20.26 5.66
N GLU A 389 -7.43 20.84 4.72
CA GLU A 389 -6.09 21.38 4.93
C GLU A 389 -5.91 22.69 4.16
N GLU A 390 -5.34 23.72 4.80
CA GLU A 390 -5.26 25.07 4.22
C GLU A 390 -4.15 25.26 3.16
N ASN A 391 -3.11 24.43 3.15
CA ASN A 391 -1.90 24.60 2.30
C ASN A 391 -1.48 23.33 1.57
N ILE A 392 -2.43 22.66 0.89
CA ILE A 392 -2.10 21.47 0.11
C ILE A 392 -1.63 21.83 -1.30
N ASP A 393 -0.58 21.18 -1.76
CA ASP A 393 -0.10 21.28 -3.14
C ASP A 393 -1.17 20.82 -4.12
N LYS A 394 -1.53 21.71 -5.02
CA LYS A 394 -2.49 21.48 -6.10
C LYS A 394 -1.78 21.05 -7.36
N LEU A 395 -2.36 20.10 -8.06
CA LEU A 395 -1.85 19.58 -9.33
C LEU A 395 -3.00 19.43 -10.34
N LYS A 396 -2.63 19.40 -11.62
CA LYS A 396 -3.55 19.12 -12.70
C LYS A 396 -3.52 17.64 -13.06
N VAL A 397 -4.69 17.08 -13.30
CA VAL A 397 -4.87 15.70 -13.75
C VAL A 397 -5.87 15.67 -14.90
N THR A 398 -5.85 14.59 -15.68
CA THR A 398 -6.82 14.39 -16.77
C THR A 398 -8.24 14.42 -16.23
N ALA A 399 -9.10 15.19 -16.86
CA ALA A 399 -10.51 15.30 -16.52
C ALA A 399 -11.30 14.05 -16.95
N TYR A 400 -12.49 13.86 -16.35
CA TYR A 400 -13.50 12.89 -16.76
C TYR A 400 -13.68 12.90 -18.29
N ALA A 401 -13.93 11.75 -18.89
CA ALA A 401 -14.01 11.52 -20.34
C ALA A 401 -12.70 11.80 -21.12
N GLY A 402 -11.57 12.04 -20.45
CA GLY A 402 -10.27 12.29 -21.08
C GLY A 402 -10.18 13.63 -21.80
N LYS A 403 -11.07 14.58 -21.53
CA LYS A 403 -11.15 15.88 -22.22
C LYS A 403 -10.65 17.02 -21.34
N GLY A 404 -9.40 17.42 -21.53
CA GLY A 404 -8.79 18.50 -20.78
C GLY A 404 -8.27 18.07 -19.41
N GLU A 405 -8.04 19.06 -18.53
CA GLU A 405 -7.48 18.87 -17.21
C GLU A 405 -8.37 19.50 -16.14
N VAL A 406 -8.37 18.91 -14.95
CA VAL A 406 -9.01 19.46 -13.75
C VAL A 406 -7.97 19.65 -12.65
N LEU A 407 -8.25 20.59 -11.75
CA LEU A 407 -7.42 20.85 -10.59
C LEU A 407 -7.79 19.89 -9.45
N THR A 408 -6.80 19.20 -8.91
CA THR A 408 -6.92 18.36 -7.71
C THR A 408 -5.83 18.75 -6.72
N HIS A 409 -5.78 18.08 -5.57
CA HIS A 409 -4.64 18.17 -4.67
C HIS A 409 -4.00 16.79 -4.44
N ILE A 410 -2.80 16.78 -3.90
CA ILE A 410 -1.96 15.59 -3.83
C ILE A 410 -2.65 14.43 -3.09
N THR A 411 -3.35 14.70 -1.99
CA THR A 411 -4.08 13.67 -1.21
C THR A 411 -5.22 13.04 -2.01
N TRP A 412 -6.01 13.83 -2.75
CA TRP A 412 -7.08 13.29 -3.59
C TRP A 412 -6.53 12.52 -4.79
N ASN A 413 -5.39 12.97 -5.34
CA ASN A 413 -4.72 12.21 -6.39
C ASN A 413 -4.22 10.86 -5.86
N ASP A 414 -3.72 10.78 -4.62
CA ASP A 414 -3.37 9.51 -3.99
C ASP A 414 -4.60 8.61 -3.78
N TYR A 415 -5.73 9.19 -3.38
CA TYR A 415 -6.99 8.45 -3.29
C TYR A 415 -7.42 7.88 -4.66
N ARG A 416 -7.28 8.69 -5.72
CA ARG A 416 -7.55 8.26 -7.09
C ARG A 416 -6.67 7.07 -7.50
N ILE A 417 -5.36 7.16 -7.29
CA ILE A 417 -4.40 6.08 -7.59
C ILE A 417 -4.75 4.80 -6.83
N LYS A 418 -5.12 4.90 -5.55
CA LYS A 418 -5.53 3.75 -4.73
C LYS A 418 -6.84 3.13 -5.19
N LEU A 419 -7.80 3.93 -5.66
CA LEU A 419 -9.03 3.42 -6.28
C LEU A 419 -8.72 2.71 -7.61
N GLU A 420 -7.89 3.28 -8.45
CA GLU A 420 -7.45 2.67 -9.71
C GLU A 420 -6.78 1.31 -9.44
N TYR A 421 -5.95 1.22 -8.40
CA TYR A 421 -5.38 -0.05 -7.94
C TYR A 421 -6.45 -1.06 -7.53
N LEU A 422 -7.39 -0.64 -6.68
CA LEU A 422 -8.49 -1.51 -6.24
C LEU A 422 -9.28 -2.05 -7.44
N PHE A 423 -9.59 -1.20 -8.40
CA PHE A 423 -10.38 -1.58 -9.58
C PHE A 423 -9.59 -2.51 -10.50
N ALA A 424 -8.33 -2.20 -10.76
CA ALA A 424 -7.44 -3.04 -11.57
C ALA A 424 -7.28 -4.46 -11.00
N CYS A 425 -7.18 -4.60 -9.67
CA CYS A 425 -7.07 -5.89 -9.01
C CYS A 425 -8.38 -6.69 -8.96
N ASN A 426 -9.52 -6.05 -9.26
CA ASN A 426 -10.83 -6.67 -9.14
C ASN A 426 -11.67 -6.61 -10.43
N ASP A 427 -11.07 -6.30 -11.58
CA ASP A 427 -11.74 -6.20 -12.89
C ASP A 427 -12.40 -7.51 -13.34
N GLN A 428 -11.89 -8.66 -12.89
CA GLN A 428 -12.48 -9.98 -13.14
C GLN A 428 -13.67 -10.31 -12.21
N LYS A 429 -13.82 -9.58 -11.09
CA LYS A 429 -14.87 -9.81 -10.10
C LYS A 429 -16.08 -8.92 -10.31
N ALA A 430 -15.85 -7.65 -10.70
CA ALA A 430 -16.88 -6.64 -10.90
C ALA A 430 -16.51 -5.66 -12.01
N LYS A 431 -17.51 -5.05 -12.62
CA LYS A 431 -17.37 -3.90 -13.52
C LYS A 431 -17.61 -2.61 -12.74
N PHE A 432 -16.74 -1.64 -12.96
CA PHE A 432 -16.80 -0.34 -12.32
C PHE A 432 -17.22 0.71 -13.35
N TYR A 433 -18.30 1.42 -13.04
CA TYR A 433 -18.87 2.46 -13.92
C TYR A 433 -18.67 3.83 -13.29
N ASN A 434 -17.87 4.68 -13.93
CA ASN A 434 -17.74 6.07 -13.51
C ASN A 434 -18.87 6.90 -14.11
N ALA A 435 -19.90 7.13 -13.31
CA ALA A 435 -21.06 7.94 -13.65
C ALA A 435 -21.05 9.30 -12.93
N THR A 436 -19.88 9.78 -12.53
CA THR A 436 -19.68 11.06 -11.84
C THR A 436 -20.02 12.25 -12.75
N GLU A 437 -19.75 12.12 -14.07
CA GLU A 437 -19.97 13.17 -15.08
C GLU A 437 -19.26 14.50 -14.74
N GLY A 438 -18.09 14.40 -14.12
CA GLY A 438 -17.23 15.50 -13.68
C GLY A 438 -16.00 14.99 -12.92
N GLY A 439 -15.13 15.92 -12.49
CA GLY A 439 -13.95 15.61 -11.71
C GLY A 439 -12.81 14.99 -12.49
N ALA A 440 -11.91 14.31 -11.78
CA ALA A 440 -10.74 13.62 -12.32
C ALA A 440 -11.14 12.30 -13.02
N ARG A 441 -10.44 11.95 -14.09
CA ARG A 441 -10.55 10.62 -14.69
C ARG A 441 -10.02 9.56 -13.73
N ILE A 442 -10.76 8.46 -13.62
CA ILE A 442 -10.38 7.29 -12.83
C ILE A 442 -10.22 6.12 -13.79
N ASN A 443 -8.99 5.61 -13.92
CA ASN A 443 -8.69 4.50 -14.81
C ASN A 443 -9.34 3.19 -14.32
N PHE A 444 -9.40 2.18 -15.18
CA PHE A 444 -10.04 0.88 -14.93
C PHE A 444 -11.55 0.98 -14.61
N THR A 445 -12.19 2.04 -15.13
CA THR A 445 -13.64 2.24 -15.07
C THR A 445 -14.21 2.46 -16.47
N GLU A 446 -15.48 2.07 -16.67
CA GLU A 446 -16.26 2.43 -17.84
C GLU A 446 -16.98 3.76 -17.57
N GLU A 447 -16.64 4.81 -18.32
CA GLU A 447 -17.26 6.13 -18.17
C GLU A 447 -18.59 6.18 -18.92
N LEU A 448 -19.69 6.26 -18.16
CA LEU A 448 -21.07 6.39 -18.67
C LEU A 448 -21.80 7.49 -17.92
N SER A 449 -22.79 8.13 -18.57
CA SER A 449 -23.69 9.01 -17.83
C SER A 449 -24.50 8.22 -16.79
N PHE A 450 -24.86 8.86 -15.68
CA PHE A 450 -25.66 8.20 -14.65
C PHE A 450 -27.01 7.73 -15.18
N LYS A 451 -27.58 8.47 -16.12
CA LYS A 451 -28.81 8.09 -16.82
C LYS A 451 -28.64 6.78 -17.59
N GLU A 452 -27.56 6.64 -18.36
CA GLU A 452 -27.28 5.40 -19.09
C GLU A 452 -27.06 4.21 -18.16
N CYS A 453 -26.35 4.41 -17.04
CA CYS A 453 -26.21 3.38 -16.02
C CYS A 453 -27.56 2.94 -15.45
N CYS A 454 -28.43 3.90 -15.12
CA CYS A 454 -29.79 3.60 -14.63
C CYS A 454 -30.62 2.81 -15.64
N GLU A 455 -30.65 3.24 -16.90
CA GLU A 455 -31.44 2.60 -17.94
C GLU A 455 -30.93 1.21 -18.31
N LYS A 456 -29.60 1.02 -18.37
CA LYS A 456 -28.98 -0.24 -18.79
C LYS A 456 -28.90 -1.27 -17.68
N LEU A 457 -28.59 -0.87 -16.44
CA LEU A 457 -28.23 -1.78 -15.35
C LEU A 457 -29.35 -1.91 -14.30
N LEU A 458 -30.06 -0.83 -13.96
CA LEU A 458 -31.02 -0.79 -12.86
C LEU A 458 -32.43 -1.18 -13.30
N THR A 459 -32.59 -2.41 -13.79
CA THR A 459 -33.84 -2.94 -14.36
C THR A 459 -34.69 -3.73 -13.37
N LYS A 460 -34.12 -4.16 -12.24
CA LYS A 460 -34.79 -5.00 -11.22
C LYS A 460 -34.82 -4.26 -9.88
N GLU A 461 -35.86 -4.49 -9.09
CA GLU A 461 -35.94 -4.00 -7.72
C GLU A 461 -34.94 -4.76 -6.82
N LYS A 462 -34.32 -4.01 -5.86
CA LYS A 462 -33.43 -4.60 -4.87
C LYS A 462 -34.21 -5.40 -3.82
N PRO A 463 -33.64 -6.47 -3.27
CA PRO A 463 -34.24 -7.17 -2.15
C PRO A 463 -34.28 -6.29 -0.90
N LYS A 464 -35.30 -6.47 -0.07
CA LYS A 464 -35.33 -5.88 1.27
C LYS A 464 -34.43 -6.71 2.20
N PHE A 465 -33.43 -6.08 2.80
CA PHE A 465 -32.55 -6.71 3.75
C PHE A 465 -33.00 -6.40 5.18
N GLU A 466 -33.27 -7.43 5.97
CA GLU A 466 -33.41 -7.27 7.41
C GLU A 466 -32.05 -7.01 8.06
N LEU A 467 -32.06 -6.37 9.25
CA LEU A 467 -30.83 -6.17 10.02
C LEU A 467 -30.39 -7.51 10.64
N PRO A 468 -29.16 -7.96 10.38
CA PRO A 468 -28.64 -9.17 10.98
C PRO A 468 -28.52 -9.05 12.51
N LYS A 469 -28.57 -10.15 13.22
CA LYS A 469 -28.48 -10.14 14.69
C LYS A 469 -27.03 -9.98 15.16
N SER A 470 -26.84 -9.29 16.27
CA SER A 470 -25.57 -9.23 17.02
C SER A 470 -25.18 -10.61 17.58
N LEU A 471 -23.95 -10.72 18.12
CA LEU A 471 -23.53 -11.90 18.85
C LEU A 471 -24.38 -12.09 20.13
N THR A 472 -24.44 -13.33 20.61
CA THR A 472 -24.97 -13.57 21.95
C THR A 472 -23.99 -13.05 22.99
N LYS A 473 -24.50 -12.55 24.11
CA LYS A 473 -23.68 -12.02 25.21
C LYS A 473 -22.58 -12.99 25.64
N ASN A 474 -22.90 -14.27 25.82
CA ASN A 474 -21.92 -15.30 26.20
C ASN A 474 -20.76 -15.41 25.18
N ARG A 475 -21.02 -15.25 23.88
CA ARG A 475 -19.96 -15.27 22.85
C ARG A 475 -19.13 -13.99 22.90
N SER A 476 -19.76 -12.84 23.04
CA SER A 476 -19.08 -11.54 23.20
C SER A 476 -18.15 -11.54 24.41
N ASP A 477 -18.64 -11.98 25.58
CA ASP A 477 -17.85 -12.07 26.82
C ASP A 477 -16.62 -12.98 26.66
N LYS A 478 -16.78 -14.15 25.99
CA LYS A 478 -15.65 -15.07 25.71
C LYS A 478 -14.62 -14.45 24.77
N LEU A 479 -15.03 -13.69 23.77
CA LEU A 479 -14.12 -12.99 22.86
C LEU A 479 -13.39 -11.85 23.60
N LEU A 480 -14.08 -11.12 24.47
CA LEU A 480 -13.46 -10.06 25.27
C LEU A 480 -12.37 -10.62 26.19
N VAL A 481 -12.61 -11.75 26.85
CA VAL A 481 -11.60 -12.40 27.71
C VAL A 481 -10.36 -12.76 26.88
N LYS A 482 -10.53 -13.41 25.73
CA LYS A 482 -9.40 -13.76 24.84
C LYS A 482 -8.65 -12.53 24.33
N PHE A 483 -9.37 -11.46 24.02
CA PHE A 483 -8.76 -10.21 23.62
C PHE A 483 -7.91 -9.62 24.75
N LYS A 484 -8.42 -9.58 25.98
CA LYS A 484 -7.68 -9.11 27.17
C LYS A 484 -6.40 -9.93 27.41
N GLU A 485 -6.48 -11.27 27.29
CA GLU A 485 -5.30 -12.16 27.41
C GLU A 485 -4.24 -11.83 26.35
N LYS A 486 -4.66 -11.57 25.10
CA LYS A 486 -3.70 -11.20 24.02
C LYS A 486 -3.05 -9.83 24.29
N ILE A 487 -3.82 -8.84 24.71
CA ILE A 487 -3.29 -7.51 25.06
C ILE A 487 -2.34 -7.57 26.25
N GLN A 488 -2.63 -8.40 27.25
CA GLN A 488 -1.70 -8.60 28.37
C GLN A 488 -0.37 -9.19 27.88
N LYS A 489 -0.41 -10.19 26.98
CA LYS A 489 0.79 -10.75 26.37
C LYS A 489 1.56 -9.71 25.55
N ASP A 490 0.86 -8.82 24.82
CA ASP A 490 1.49 -7.73 24.09
C ASP A 490 2.21 -6.74 25.01
N GLN A 491 1.61 -6.42 26.15
CA GLN A 491 2.22 -5.58 27.16
C GLN A 491 3.49 -6.21 27.75
N ASP A 492 3.46 -7.49 28.05
CA ASP A 492 4.60 -8.21 28.60
C ASP A 492 5.74 -8.30 27.56
N ASN A 493 5.41 -8.55 26.29
CA ASN A 493 6.37 -8.53 25.18
C ASN A 493 7.00 -7.15 25.00
N ALA A 494 6.20 -6.09 25.02
CA ALA A 494 6.70 -4.73 24.87
C ALA A 494 7.69 -4.36 25.98
N LYS A 495 7.39 -4.73 27.24
CA LYS A 495 8.31 -4.52 28.37
C LYS A 495 9.62 -5.29 28.20
N ARG A 496 9.57 -6.55 27.77
CA ARG A 496 10.77 -7.33 27.47
C ARG A 496 11.68 -6.67 26.44
N PHE A 497 11.10 -6.21 25.30
CA PHE A 497 11.87 -5.49 24.29
C PHE A 497 12.45 -4.17 24.80
N LEU A 498 11.73 -3.48 25.69
CA LEU A 498 12.24 -2.27 26.32
C LEU A 498 13.45 -2.56 27.22
N ASP A 499 13.39 -3.62 28.02
CA ASP A 499 14.49 -4.06 28.89
C ASP A 499 15.70 -4.51 28.05
N ASP A 500 15.50 -5.29 26.99
CA ASP A 500 16.54 -5.73 26.06
C ASP A 500 17.21 -4.54 25.35
N ALA A 501 16.39 -3.55 24.90
CA ALA A 501 16.88 -2.32 24.29
C ALA A 501 17.71 -1.48 25.28
N LEU A 502 17.26 -1.36 26.53
CA LEU A 502 17.99 -0.63 27.57
C LEU A 502 19.34 -1.29 27.88
N ALA A 503 19.38 -2.62 27.98
CA ALA A 503 20.62 -3.36 28.19
C ALA A 503 21.60 -3.16 27.02
N LEU A 504 21.12 -3.24 25.79
CA LEU A 504 21.92 -2.97 24.59
C LEU A 504 22.43 -1.52 24.59
N LYS A 505 21.55 -0.54 24.86
CA LYS A 505 21.89 0.89 24.95
C LYS A 505 23.06 1.15 25.90
N GLN A 506 23.05 0.55 27.11
CA GLN A 506 24.15 0.69 28.07
C GLN A 506 25.49 0.16 27.52
N ILE A 507 25.47 -0.93 26.75
CA ILE A 507 26.66 -1.45 26.08
C ILE A 507 27.19 -0.46 25.05
N LEU A 508 26.30 0.09 24.20
CA LEU A 508 26.67 1.01 23.12
C LEU A 508 27.22 2.32 23.70
N GLU A 509 26.60 2.90 24.70
CA GLU A 509 27.07 4.12 25.38
C GLU A 509 28.46 3.93 26.02
N ASN A 510 28.69 2.79 26.64
CA ASN A 510 30.01 2.48 27.20
C ASN A 510 31.12 2.40 26.13
N ILE A 511 30.77 1.96 24.91
CA ILE A 511 31.70 1.93 23.76
C ILE A 511 31.93 3.34 23.24
N LEU A 512 30.87 4.09 23.02
CA LEU A 512 30.92 5.45 22.46
C LEU A 512 31.58 6.46 23.41
N SER A 513 31.64 6.17 24.70
CA SER A 513 32.35 7.00 25.68
C SER A 513 33.88 6.87 25.63
N LYS A 514 34.43 5.96 24.83
CA LYS A 514 35.88 5.77 24.72
C LYS A 514 36.50 6.72 23.71
N ASP A 515 37.60 7.37 24.05
CA ASP A 515 38.32 8.31 23.18
C ASP A 515 39.22 7.61 22.12
N PHE A 516 39.14 6.29 21.99
CA PHE A 516 39.92 5.49 21.04
C PHE A 516 39.09 4.37 20.42
N ILE A 517 39.43 3.99 19.19
CA ILE A 517 38.79 2.87 18.49
C ILE A 517 39.15 1.56 19.17
N LEU A 518 38.13 0.79 19.52
CA LEU A 518 38.26 -0.52 20.15
C LEU A 518 38.74 -1.60 19.15
N PRO A 519 39.33 -2.70 19.62
CA PRO A 519 39.76 -3.79 18.73
C PRO A 519 38.61 -4.32 17.89
N LEU A 520 38.90 -4.62 16.60
CA LEU A 520 37.89 -5.08 15.63
C LEU A 520 37.09 -6.27 16.11
N GLU A 521 37.77 -7.29 16.68
CA GLU A 521 37.09 -8.50 17.21
C GLU A 521 36.05 -8.18 18.30
N PHE A 522 36.31 -7.16 19.12
CA PHE A 522 35.33 -6.70 20.11
C PHE A 522 34.16 -5.99 19.47
N LEU A 523 34.42 -5.09 18.51
CA LEU A 523 33.38 -4.37 17.76
C LEU A 523 32.51 -5.33 16.96
N GLU A 524 33.06 -6.35 16.34
CA GLU A 524 32.33 -7.41 15.64
C GLU A 524 31.35 -8.16 16.56
N LYS A 525 31.74 -8.46 17.79
CA LYS A 525 30.85 -9.08 18.79
C LYS A 525 29.67 -8.16 19.15
N VAL A 526 29.94 -6.86 19.28
CA VAL A 526 28.87 -5.88 19.55
C VAL A 526 27.96 -5.75 18.34
N TYR A 527 28.52 -5.69 17.16
CA TYR A 527 27.74 -5.68 15.92
C TYR A 527 26.83 -6.92 15.83
N GLN A 528 27.34 -8.10 16.17
CA GLN A 528 26.53 -9.31 16.21
C GLN A 528 25.41 -9.25 17.27
N ASN A 529 25.63 -8.61 18.42
CA ASN A 529 24.56 -8.40 19.40
C ASN A 529 23.45 -7.49 18.85
N ILE A 530 23.82 -6.44 18.10
CA ILE A 530 22.84 -5.59 17.41
C ILE A 530 22.06 -6.41 16.39
N GLU A 531 22.71 -7.23 15.58
CA GLU A 531 22.04 -8.07 14.58
C GLU A 531 21.12 -9.12 15.23
N ASN A 532 21.51 -9.69 16.36
CA ASN A 532 20.64 -10.59 17.12
C ASN A 532 19.39 -9.88 17.66
N PHE A 533 19.55 -8.65 18.14
CA PHE A 533 18.41 -7.83 18.57
C PHE A 533 17.50 -7.46 17.39
N ASN A 534 18.07 -7.04 16.24
CA ASN A 534 17.33 -6.81 15.01
C ASN A 534 16.51 -8.04 14.60
N HIS A 535 17.13 -9.21 14.61
CA HIS A 535 16.47 -10.47 14.28
C HIS A 535 15.28 -10.75 15.22
N SER A 536 15.45 -10.49 16.54
CA SER A 536 14.35 -10.64 17.50
C SER A 536 13.18 -9.69 17.25
N LEU A 537 13.46 -8.45 16.79
CA LEU A 537 12.44 -7.49 16.39
C LEU A 537 11.73 -7.94 15.11
N ASP A 538 12.48 -8.48 14.16
CA ASP A 538 11.98 -8.87 12.85
C ASP A 538 11.08 -10.11 12.89
N GLU A 539 11.23 -10.97 13.89
CA GLU A 539 10.41 -12.18 14.07
C GLU A 539 9.19 -11.97 14.99
N ASP A 540 9.13 -10.86 15.73
CA ASP A 540 8.07 -10.68 16.70
C ASP A 540 6.79 -10.09 16.07
N GLU A 541 5.68 -10.82 16.23
CA GLU A 541 4.35 -10.45 15.69
C GLU A 541 3.84 -9.10 16.20
N PHE A 542 4.17 -8.71 17.43
CA PHE A 542 3.75 -7.43 18.02
C PHE A 542 4.57 -6.25 17.44
N ILE A 543 5.86 -6.46 17.22
CA ILE A 543 6.73 -5.43 16.62
C ILE A 543 6.42 -5.26 15.13
N GLN A 544 6.14 -6.37 14.43
CA GLN A 544 5.93 -6.41 12.98
C GLN A 544 4.48 -6.16 12.55
N ASP A 545 3.59 -5.78 13.45
CA ASP A 545 2.18 -5.57 13.14
C ASP A 545 1.87 -4.26 12.36
N GLY A 546 2.87 -3.47 12.06
CA GLY A 546 2.79 -2.27 11.23
C GLY A 546 2.75 -0.95 12.00
N ILE A 547 2.41 -0.91 13.30
CA ILE A 547 2.38 0.33 14.08
C ILE A 547 3.75 0.99 14.17
N LEU A 548 4.81 0.19 14.38
CA LEU A 548 6.17 0.70 14.51
C LEU A 548 6.93 0.76 13.17
N LYS A 549 6.25 0.58 12.02
CA LYS A 549 6.89 0.58 10.69
C LYS A 549 7.69 1.86 10.43
N ALA A 550 7.16 3.03 10.80
CA ALA A 550 7.88 4.29 10.67
C ALA A 550 9.14 4.36 11.56
N VAL A 551 9.11 3.71 12.73
CA VAL A 551 10.29 3.63 13.63
C VAL A 551 11.38 2.76 13.00
N MET A 552 11.01 1.67 12.32
CA MET A 552 11.96 0.84 11.58
C MET A 552 12.54 1.58 10.36
N TYR A 553 11.73 2.37 9.66
CA TYR A 553 12.22 3.25 8.59
C TYR A 553 13.31 4.22 9.08
N GLU A 554 13.14 4.82 10.26
CA GLU A 554 14.16 5.68 10.88
C GLU A 554 15.45 4.92 11.19
N ARG A 555 15.38 3.61 11.56
CA ARG A 555 16.55 2.74 11.69
C ARG A 555 17.33 2.67 10.38
N GLY A 556 16.63 2.28 9.34
CA GLY A 556 17.24 2.16 8.01
C GLY A 556 17.78 3.47 7.47
N LEU A 557 17.08 4.59 7.70
CA LEU A 557 17.55 5.92 7.30
C LEU A 557 18.90 6.29 7.95
N LYS A 558 19.04 6.11 9.28
CA LYS A 558 20.28 6.39 9.99
C LYS A 558 21.43 5.47 9.55
N ILE A 559 21.16 4.17 9.36
CA ILE A 559 22.15 3.21 8.86
C ILE A 559 22.53 3.51 7.41
N SER A 560 21.58 3.94 6.58
CA SER A 560 21.83 4.33 5.19
C SER A 560 22.85 5.47 5.08
N LEU A 561 22.84 6.42 6.00
CA LEU A 561 23.85 7.49 6.02
C LEU A 561 25.28 6.92 6.20
N VAL A 562 25.43 5.94 7.10
CA VAL A 562 26.73 5.25 7.32
C VAL A 562 27.16 4.47 6.07
N TYR A 563 26.22 3.82 5.37
CA TYR A 563 26.53 3.08 4.14
C TYR A 563 26.99 4.03 3.01
N LYS A 564 26.40 5.23 2.91
CA LYS A 564 26.78 6.25 1.92
C LYS A 564 28.17 6.85 2.14
N GLU A 565 28.66 6.89 3.38
CA GLU A 565 30.00 7.37 3.70
C GLU A 565 31.12 6.48 3.13
N ASN A 566 30.80 5.28 2.69
CA ASN A 566 31.73 4.31 2.07
C ASN A 566 33.03 4.11 2.86
N ILE A 567 32.91 3.95 4.19
CA ILE A 567 34.04 3.76 5.11
C ILE A 567 34.71 2.42 4.80
N VAL A 568 35.98 2.44 4.41
CA VAL A 568 36.75 1.26 4.00
C VAL A 568 37.19 0.42 5.21
N ASP A 569 37.66 1.08 6.28
CA ASP A 569 38.11 0.39 7.49
C ASP A 569 36.95 -0.17 8.29
N ASN A 570 36.96 -1.48 8.54
CA ASN A 570 35.87 -2.17 9.22
C ASN A 570 35.64 -1.71 10.66
N ALA A 571 36.69 -1.40 11.42
CA ALA A 571 36.54 -0.93 12.80
C ALA A 571 35.86 0.46 12.84
N SER A 572 36.28 1.34 11.96
CA SER A 572 35.68 2.67 11.79
C SER A 572 34.22 2.57 11.31
N PHE A 573 33.95 1.66 10.37
CA PHE A 573 32.59 1.39 9.90
C PHE A 573 31.68 0.92 11.02
N ILE A 574 32.08 -0.13 11.77
CA ILE A 574 31.27 -0.66 12.86
C ILE A 574 31.06 0.41 13.95
N THR A 575 32.07 1.23 14.23
CA THR A 575 31.93 2.33 15.20
C THR A 575 30.88 3.36 14.74
N ALA A 576 30.89 3.74 13.48
CA ALA A 576 29.88 4.63 12.90
C ALA A 576 28.49 4.00 12.92
N TYR A 577 28.41 2.72 12.60
CA TYR A 577 27.16 1.94 12.67
C TYR A 577 26.60 1.90 14.09
N ILE A 578 27.43 1.59 15.09
CA ILE A 578 27.05 1.59 16.52
C ILE A 578 26.49 2.94 16.92
N LYS A 579 27.12 4.05 16.50
CA LYS A 579 26.64 5.39 16.80
C LYS A 579 25.26 5.68 16.19
N ALA A 580 25.07 5.36 14.92
CA ALA A 580 23.79 5.55 14.23
C ALA A 580 22.69 4.69 14.87
N TYR A 581 23.04 3.46 15.26
CA TYR A 581 22.11 2.54 15.91
C TYR A 581 21.74 2.99 17.33
N ASP A 582 22.70 3.51 18.11
CA ASP A 582 22.48 4.06 19.44
C ASP A 582 21.47 5.22 19.44
N GLU A 583 21.60 6.11 18.47
CA GLU A 583 20.63 7.21 18.28
C GLU A 583 19.23 6.71 17.93
N TRP A 584 19.13 5.67 17.08
CA TRP A 584 17.83 5.07 16.74
C TRP A 584 17.23 4.33 17.93
N LEU A 585 18.05 3.60 18.69
CA LEU A 585 17.59 2.80 19.81
C LEU A 585 16.87 3.62 20.87
N LEU A 586 17.34 4.85 21.13
CA LEU A 586 16.66 5.81 22.00
C LEU A 586 15.27 6.16 21.49
N TYR A 587 15.14 6.44 20.19
CA TYR A 587 13.86 6.73 19.55
C TYR A 587 12.91 5.51 19.58
N PHE A 588 13.42 4.31 19.32
CA PHE A 588 12.65 3.07 19.42
C PHE A 588 12.08 2.86 20.82
N MET A 589 12.91 3.04 21.86
CA MET A 589 12.47 2.92 23.26
C MET A 589 11.36 3.90 23.60
N GLU A 590 11.50 5.18 23.22
CA GLU A 590 10.47 6.21 23.41
C GLU A 590 9.13 5.82 22.78
N LYS A 591 9.15 5.33 21.54
CA LYS A 591 7.92 4.94 20.82
C LYS A 591 7.31 3.65 21.36
N LEU A 592 8.13 2.74 21.82
CA LEU A 592 7.66 1.52 22.48
C LEU A 592 7.01 1.83 23.84
N GLU A 593 7.58 2.73 24.65
CA GLU A 593 6.95 3.22 25.89
C GLU A 593 5.61 3.92 25.61
N GLN A 594 5.54 4.75 24.58
CA GLN A 594 4.29 5.38 24.17
C GLN A 594 3.23 4.32 23.84
N ARG A 595 3.57 3.26 23.12
CA ARG A 595 2.67 2.16 22.80
C ARG A 595 2.23 1.40 24.06
N ILE A 596 3.12 1.14 24.99
CA ILE A 596 2.82 0.51 26.29
C ILE A 596 1.79 1.37 27.07
N ASN A 597 1.98 2.69 27.11
CA ASN A 597 1.07 3.58 27.80
C ASN A 597 -0.34 3.57 27.19
N ILE A 598 -0.45 3.55 25.86
CA ILE A 598 -1.74 3.39 25.16
C ILE A 598 -2.44 2.10 25.59
N ILE A 599 -1.70 0.98 25.68
CA ILE A 599 -2.25 -0.30 26.15
C ILE A 599 -2.76 -0.17 27.59
N ILE A 600 -1.96 0.39 28.49
CA ILE A 600 -2.30 0.53 29.91
C ILE A 600 -3.55 1.39 30.09
N ASP A 601 -3.62 2.52 29.40
CA ASP A 601 -4.74 3.46 29.56
C ASP A 601 -6.04 2.89 28.99
N SER A 602 -5.97 2.31 27.79
CA SER A 602 -7.14 1.66 27.19
C SER A 602 -7.60 0.42 27.96
N PHE A 603 -6.67 -0.30 28.62
CA PHE A 603 -7.03 -1.50 29.39
C PHE A 603 -7.81 -1.16 30.67
N LYS A 604 -7.58 0.02 31.27
CA LYS A 604 -8.35 0.51 32.43
C LYS A 604 -9.81 0.79 32.09
N GLU A 605 -10.08 1.14 30.85
CA GLU A 605 -11.43 1.49 30.35
C GLU A 605 -12.22 0.26 29.86
N LEU A 606 -11.57 -0.89 29.70
CA LEU A 606 -12.26 -2.12 29.26
C LEU A 606 -13.11 -2.71 30.41
N PRO A 607 -14.40 -3.01 30.17
CA PRO A 607 -15.36 -3.50 31.18
C PRO A 607 -14.97 -4.84 31.78
#